data_57c3ea776b810bbd21a9055700cae59a
#
_entry.id   57c3ea776b810bbd21a9055700cae59a
#
_cell.length_a   1.000
_cell.length_b   1.000
_cell.length_c   1.000
_cell.angle_alpha   90.00
_cell.angle_beta   90.00
_cell.angle_gamma   90.00
#
_symmetry.space_group_name_H-M   'P 1'
#
loop_
_entity.id
_entity.type
_entity.pdbx_description
1 polymer ?
#
loop_
_entity_poly.entity_id
_entity_poly.type
_entity_poly.pdbx_seq_one_letter_code
_entity_poly.pdbx_strand_id
1 'polypeptide(L)'
;MSHPRLTPDPDYAGLNEPAQIGRGVVNLLRKPNGARDRQLLLGADVMILWRADGWAYVQAKADGYCGFVGVASLTTPQTTTHKVSAPASHGYQNANMKSIDRCALSHGSLLAALDEKDGFIRTTHGFVPMQHITALDDFADDPADIASLFAGTPYLWGGNSRWGIDCSGLVQAACQACNIPCEGDSDMQEATLGTLLEDGSIPARNDLLFWKGHVALVWDEETLIHANAHAMAVVYEPIEEAIARIAQTDGPVTVHRRLALPA
;
A
#
# COMPACT_ATOMS: atom_id res chain seq x y z
N MET A 1 -1.21 23.69 4.00
CA MET A 1 -2.23 23.53 2.93
C MET A 1 -2.28 22.05 2.62
N SER A 2 -3.47 21.45 2.46
CA SER A 2 -3.59 20.04 2.09
C SER A 2 -3.06 19.81 0.67
N HIS A 3 -2.43 18.66 0.46
CA HIS A 3 -1.88 18.30 -0.85
C HIS A 3 -3.01 18.15 -1.89
N PRO A 4 -2.86 18.57 -3.16
CA PRO A 4 -3.93 18.50 -4.17
C PRO A 4 -4.52 17.11 -4.36
N ARG A 5 -3.72 16.04 -4.21
CA ARG A 5 -4.19 14.65 -4.33
C ARG A 5 -4.99 14.15 -3.13
N LEU A 6 -4.92 14.85 -1.99
CA LEU A 6 -5.67 14.56 -0.77
C LEU A 6 -6.88 15.47 -0.60
N THR A 7 -7.03 16.47 -1.46
CA THR A 7 -8.15 17.41 -1.45
C THR A 7 -9.13 17.03 -2.55
N PRO A 8 -10.41 16.76 -2.20
CA PRO A 8 -11.42 16.50 -3.22
C PRO A 8 -11.54 17.65 -4.24
N ASP A 9 -11.59 17.28 -5.51
CA ASP A 9 -11.83 18.23 -6.60
C ASP A 9 -13.29 18.71 -6.52
N PRO A 10 -13.54 20.04 -6.43
CA PRO A 10 -14.89 20.60 -6.33
C PRO A 10 -15.83 20.22 -7.49
N ASP A 11 -15.30 19.96 -8.68
CA ASP A 11 -16.08 19.57 -9.85
C ASP A 11 -16.68 18.15 -9.70
N TYR A 12 -16.13 17.35 -8.78
CA TYR A 12 -16.56 15.99 -8.46
C TYR A 12 -17.00 15.81 -7.00
N ALA A 13 -17.38 16.90 -6.30
CA ALA A 13 -17.77 16.88 -4.89
C ALA A 13 -19.25 17.18 -4.72
N GLY A 14 -20.12 16.17 -4.80
CA GLY A 14 -21.58 16.33 -4.62
C GLY A 14 -22.24 15.22 -3.84
N LEU A 15 -21.55 14.09 -3.68
CA LEU A 15 -22.00 12.93 -2.91
C LEU A 15 -21.17 12.77 -1.63
N ASN A 16 -21.66 11.93 -0.72
CA ASN A 16 -20.94 11.52 0.48
C ASN A 16 -21.42 10.11 0.85
N GLU A 17 -21.14 9.13 -0.02
CA GLU A 17 -21.65 7.78 0.11
C GLU A 17 -20.51 6.81 0.47
N PRO A 18 -20.60 6.11 1.62
CA PRO A 18 -19.58 5.13 1.99
C PRO A 18 -19.64 3.91 1.06
N ALA A 19 -18.45 3.44 0.65
CA ALA A 19 -18.29 2.22 -0.12
C ALA A 19 -16.99 1.50 0.26
N GLN A 20 -16.81 0.28 -0.25
CA GLN A 20 -15.59 -0.50 -0.13
C GLN A 20 -15.12 -1.01 -1.48
N ILE A 21 -13.83 -1.26 -1.61
CA ILE A 21 -13.25 -1.95 -2.76
C ILE A 21 -13.63 -3.43 -2.70
N GLY A 22 -14.37 -3.89 -3.71
CA GLY A 22 -14.87 -5.27 -3.82
C GLY A 22 -14.04 -6.19 -4.73
N ARG A 23 -12.84 -5.76 -5.15
CA ARG A 23 -11.92 -6.53 -6.01
C ARG A 23 -10.55 -6.61 -5.37
N GLY A 24 -9.79 -7.69 -5.66
CA GLY A 24 -8.47 -7.91 -5.08
C GLY A 24 -7.54 -6.72 -5.18
N VAL A 25 -7.44 -6.13 -6.38
CA VAL A 25 -6.68 -4.90 -6.65
C VAL A 25 -7.46 -4.04 -7.63
N VAL A 26 -7.57 -2.74 -7.37
CA VAL A 26 -8.25 -1.76 -8.22
C VAL A 26 -7.33 -0.58 -8.47
N ASN A 27 -7.20 -0.17 -9.73
CA ASN A 27 -6.47 1.06 -10.07
C ASN A 27 -7.29 2.30 -9.67
N LEU A 28 -6.67 3.19 -8.93
CA LEU A 28 -7.14 4.54 -8.68
C LEU A 28 -6.53 5.45 -9.76
N LEU A 29 -7.38 6.00 -10.62
CA LEU A 29 -6.97 6.72 -11.81
C LEU A 29 -7.11 8.23 -11.62
N ARG A 30 -6.26 8.99 -12.29
CA ARG A 30 -6.30 10.46 -12.30
C ARG A 30 -7.58 11.00 -12.94
N LYS A 31 -8.11 10.30 -13.94
CA LYS A 31 -9.38 10.57 -14.63
C LYS A 31 -9.94 9.27 -15.22
N PRO A 32 -11.21 9.22 -15.59
CA PRO A 32 -11.78 8.07 -16.29
C PRO A 32 -10.93 7.65 -17.49
N ASN A 33 -10.58 6.36 -17.55
CA ASN A 33 -9.68 5.78 -18.57
C ASN A 33 -8.29 6.44 -18.66
N GLY A 34 -7.87 7.14 -17.61
CA GLY A 34 -6.60 7.86 -17.56
C GLY A 34 -5.45 7.04 -16.97
N ALA A 35 -4.34 7.73 -16.69
CA ALA A 35 -3.19 7.16 -16.02
C ALA A 35 -3.55 6.72 -14.59
N ARG A 36 -2.95 5.62 -14.15
CA ARG A 36 -2.99 5.19 -12.76
C ARG A 36 -2.11 6.11 -11.91
N ASP A 37 -2.67 6.60 -10.81
CA ASP A 37 -1.90 7.24 -9.76
C ASP A 37 -1.52 6.22 -8.69
N ARG A 38 -2.48 5.35 -8.29
CA ARG A 38 -2.28 4.35 -7.24
C ARG A 38 -3.15 3.10 -7.44
N GLN A 39 -3.02 2.15 -6.52
CA GLN A 39 -3.94 1.01 -6.38
C GLN A 39 -4.57 0.99 -5.00
N LEU A 40 -5.81 0.49 -4.94
CA LEU A 40 -6.54 0.16 -3.72
C LEU A 40 -6.75 -1.35 -3.65
N LEU A 41 -6.65 -1.89 -2.45
CA LEU A 41 -6.80 -3.33 -2.20
C LEU A 41 -8.23 -3.67 -1.77
N LEU A 42 -8.59 -4.95 -1.85
CA LEU A 42 -9.86 -5.47 -1.36
C LEU A 42 -10.14 -5.00 0.07
N GLY A 43 -11.37 -4.58 0.31
CA GLY A 43 -11.83 -4.13 1.61
C GLY A 43 -11.44 -2.70 1.98
N ALA A 44 -10.62 -2.02 1.18
CA ALA A 44 -10.29 -0.62 1.44
C ALA A 44 -11.56 0.24 1.45
N ASP A 45 -11.76 0.98 2.53
CA ASP A 45 -12.87 1.91 2.68
C ASP A 45 -12.65 3.17 1.84
N VAL A 46 -13.69 3.58 1.14
CA VAL A 46 -13.68 4.81 0.34
C VAL A 46 -14.99 5.60 0.57
N MET A 47 -14.91 6.90 0.33
CA MET A 47 -16.07 7.77 0.24
C MET A 47 -16.29 8.12 -1.23
N ILE A 48 -17.46 7.80 -1.78
CA ILE A 48 -17.86 8.21 -3.13
C ILE A 48 -18.30 9.67 -3.05
N LEU A 49 -17.62 10.51 -3.82
CA LEU A 49 -17.87 11.95 -3.89
C LEU A 49 -18.67 12.32 -5.16
N TRP A 50 -18.57 11.49 -6.20
CA TRP A 50 -19.29 11.66 -7.46
C TRP A 50 -19.37 10.33 -8.23
N ARG A 51 -20.39 10.16 -9.08
CA ARG A 51 -20.48 9.05 -10.02
C ARG A 51 -21.26 9.42 -11.28
N ALA A 52 -20.75 9.00 -12.44
CA ALA A 52 -21.44 8.98 -13.73
C ALA A 52 -20.72 8.03 -14.70
N ASP A 53 -21.40 7.60 -15.74
CA ASP A 53 -20.86 6.85 -16.89
C ASP A 53 -20.01 5.62 -16.51
N GLY A 54 -20.39 4.91 -15.44
CA GLY A 54 -19.68 3.74 -14.96
C GLY A 54 -18.43 4.03 -14.11
N TRP A 55 -18.14 5.31 -13.81
CA TRP A 55 -17.03 5.78 -12.96
C TRP A 55 -17.54 6.38 -11.66
N ALA A 56 -16.72 6.26 -10.62
CA ALA A 56 -16.87 6.97 -9.36
C ALA A 56 -15.58 7.72 -9.01
N TYR A 57 -15.72 8.98 -8.60
CA TYR A 57 -14.64 9.71 -7.95
C TYR A 57 -14.73 9.43 -6.47
N VAL A 58 -13.64 8.93 -5.90
CA VAL A 58 -13.60 8.46 -4.52
C VAL A 58 -12.46 9.10 -3.75
N GLN A 59 -12.63 9.19 -2.43
CA GLN A 59 -11.54 9.47 -1.49
C GLN A 59 -11.29 8.22 -0.64
N ALA A 60 -10.07 7.72 -0.64
CA ALA A 60 -9.64 6.62 0.23
C ALA A 60 -9.64 7.08 1.68
N LYS A 61 -10.19 6.28 2.61
CA LYS A 61 -10.27 6.68 4.03
C LYS A 61 -8.93 6.55 4.76
N ALA A 62 -8.06 5.65 4.30
CA ALA A 62 -6.79 5.35 4.97
C ALA A 62 -5.80 6.54 4.92
N ASP A 63 -5.76 7.28 3.82
CA ASP A 63 -4.77 8.33 3.57
C ASP A 63 -5.36 9.58 2.92
N GLY A 64 -6.67 9.62 2.65
CA GLY A 64 -7.34 10.75 2.02
C GLY A 64 -7.14 10.88 0.51
N TYR A 65 -6.45 9.94 -0.14
CA TYR A 65 -6.10 10.02 -1.56
C TYR A 65 -7.36 9.97 -2.44
N CYS A 66 -7.45 10.91 -3.39
CA CYS A 66 -8.59 11.07 -4.29
C CYS A 66 -8.30 10.55 -5.70
N GLY A 67 -9.30 9.97 -6.36
CA GLY A 67 -9.17 9.52 -7.75
C GLY A 67 -10.41 8.77 -8.24
N PHE A 68 -10.33 8.27 -9.46
CA PHE A 68 -11.42 7.57 -10.13
C PHE A 68 -11.25 6.06 -10.10
N VAL A 69 -12.34 5.35 -9.81
CA VAL A 69 -12.45 3.90 -9.92
C VAL A 69 -13.69 3.53 -10.74
N GLY A 70 -13.66 2.37 -11.39
CA GLY A 70 -14.87 1.84 -12.03
C GLY A 70 -15.93 1.47 -10.97
N VAL A 71 -17.18 1.88 -11.15
CA VAL A 71 -18.29 1.58 -10.21
C VAL A 71 -18.42 0.08 -9.94
N ALA A 72 -18.15 -0.78 -10.95
CA ALA A 72 -18.19 -2.23 -10.81
C ALA A 72 -17.13 -2.82 -9.86
N SER A 73 -16.16 -2.03 -9.40
CA SER A 73 -15.17 -2.42 -8.37
C SER A 73 -15.57 -2.04 -6.96
N LEU A 74 -16.69 -1.33 -6.78
CA LEU A 74 -17.21 -0.91 -5.49
C LEU A 74 -18.27 -1.88 -4.97
N THR A 75 -18.35 -1.99 -3.66
CA THR A 75 -19.37 -2.78 -2.94
C THR A 75 -19.85 -2.02 -1.71
N THR A 76 -20.98 -2.47 -1.14
CA THR A 76 -21.47 -1.98 0.14
C THR A 76 -20.45 -2.23 1.24
N PRO A 77 -20.18 -1.26 2.12
CA PRO A 77 -19.26 -1.43 3.24
C PRO A 77 -19.63 -2.59 4.14
N GLN A 78 -18.63 -3.34 4.56
CA GLN A 78 -18.71 -4.40 5.55
C GLN A 78 -17.75 -4.09 6.69
N THR A 79 -18.09 -4.48 7.90
CA THR A 79 -17.18 -4.38 9.04
C THR A 79 -16.04 -5.38 8.85
N THR A 80 -14.86 -4.88 8.51
CA THR A 80 -13.65 -5.70 8.42
C THR A 80 -13.14 -6.03 9.81
N THR A 81 -12.64 -7.25 9.99
CA THR A 81 -12.14 -7.77 11.27
C THR A 81 -10.73 -8.34 11.16
N HIS A 82 -10.29 -8.65 9.94
CA HIS A 82 -8.98 -9.24 9.65
C HIS A 82 -8.32 -8.55 8.47
N LYS A 83 -7.00 -8.71 8.38
CA LYS A 83 -6.17 -8.29 7.26
C LYS A 83 -5.30 -9.45 6.79
N VAL A 84 -4.95 -9.45 5.51
CA VAL A 84 -3.97 -10.40 4.97
C VAL A 84 -2.59 -9.98 5.45
N SER A 85 -1.93 -10.84 6.24
CA SER A 85 -0.57 -10.66 6.78
C SER A 85 0.50 -11.41 5.96
N ALA A 86 0.12 -12.46 5.23
CA ALA A 86 1.01 -13.12 4.27
C ALA A 86 1.31 -12.21 3.07
N PRO A 87 2.41 -12.42 2.31
CA PRO A 87 2.71 -11.64 1.10
C PRO A 87 1.57 -11.64 0.08
N ALA A 88 0.88 -12.77 -0.08
CA ALA A 88 -0.31 -12.97 -0.89
C ALA A 88 -1.15 -14.14 -0.36
N SER A 89 -2.43 -14.15 -0.71
CA SER A 89 -3.36 -15.23 -0.39
C SER A 89 -4.41 -15.38 -1.49
N HIS A 90 -5.34 -16.32 -1.27
CA HIS A 90 -6.49 -16.55 -2.15
C HIS A 90 -7.75 -16.76 -1.32
N GLY A 91 -8.88 -16.28 -1.84
CA GLY A 91 -10.20 -16.68 -1.40
C GLY A 91 -10.66 -17.90 -2.18
N TYR A 92 -10.87 -19.05 -1.52
CA TYR A 92 -11.30 -20.28 -2.13
C TYR A 92 -12.82 -20.45 -2.09
N GLN A 93 -13.39 -21.20 -3.03
CA GLN A 93 -14.81 -21.49 -3.04
C GLN A 93 -15.28 -22.29 -1.83
N ASN A 94 -14.46 -23.23 -1.37
CA ASN A 94 -14.70 -24.08 -0.19
C ASN A 94 -13.50 -23.99 0.76
N ALA A 95 -13.68 -24.41 2.02
CA ALA A 95 -12.60 -24.58 2.99
C ALA A 95 -11.67 -25.76 2.60
N ASN A 96 -11.04 -25.63 1.44
CA ASN A 96 -10.18 -26.65 0.84
C ASN A 96 -9.26 -25.98 -0.19
N MET A 97 -7.95 -26.09 -0.02
CA MET A 97 -6.93 -25.52 -0.92
C MET A 97 -6.97 -26.11 -2.35
N LYS A 98 -7.67 -27.22 -2.57
CA LYS A 98 -7.86 -27.84 -3.89
C LYS A 98 -9.16 -27.36 -4.58
N SER A 99 -9.97 -26.54 -3.92
CA SER A 99 -11.15 -25.94 -4.55
C SER A 99 -10.76 -24.76 -5.44
N ILE A 100 -11.69 -24.33 -6.29
CA ILE A 100 -11.46 -23.20 -7.19
C ILE A 100 -11.22 -21.92 -6.34
N ASP A 101 -10.17 -21.17 -6.69
CA ASP A 101 -9.92 -19.83 -6.18
C ASP A 101 -10.89 -18.83 -6.84
N ARG A 102 -11.42 -17.92 -6.05
CA ARG A 102 -12.38 -16.87 -6.46
C ARG A 102 -11.73 -15.52 -6.64
N CYS A 103 -10.71 -15.24 -5.84
CA CYS A 103 -9.95 -13.99 -5.90
C CYS A 103 -8.54 -14.19 -5.35
N ALA A 104 -7.61 -13.39 -5.87
CA ALA A 104 -6.28 -13.21 -5.34
C ALA A 104 -6.27 -12.03 -4.36
N LEU A 105 -5.52 -12.18 -3.25
CA LEU A 105 -5.44 -11.20 -2.16
C LEU A 105 -3.98 -10.83 -1.93
N SER A 106 -3.68 -9.55 -1.86
CA SER A 106 -2.35 -9.04 -1.50
C SER A 106 -2.24 -8.82 0.01
N HIS A 107 -1.04 -8.78 0.53
CA HIS A 107 -0.76 -8.23 1.87
C HIS A 107 -1.52 -6.91 2.06
N GLY A 108 -2.12 -6.71 3.23
CA GLY A 108 -2.91 -5.52 3.54
C GLY A 108 -4.36 -5.53 3.04
N SER A 109 -4.80 -6.55 2.26
CA SER A 109 -6.23 -6.69 1.93
C SER A 109 -7.07 -6.91 3.19
N LEU A 110 -8.23 -6.24 3.29
CA LEU A 110 -9.09 -6.27 4.47
C LEU A 110 -10.28 -7.22 4.26
N LEU A 111 -10.62 -7.96 5.31
CA LEU A 111 -11.60 -9.04 5.24
C LEU A 111 -12.64 -8.94 6.37
N ALA A 112 -13.92 -9.13 6.03
CA ALA A 112 -14.99 -9.36 6.99
C ALA A 112 -15.09 -10.88 7.25
N ALA A 113 -14.60 -11.33 8.41
CA ALA A 113 -14.73 -12.72 8.83
C ALA A 113 -16.17 -13.02 9.26
N LEU A 114 -16.69 -14.16 8.81
CA LEU A 114 -18.05 -14.63 9.13
C LEU A 114 -18.01 -15.80 10.10
N ASP A 115 -17.24 -16.84 9.79
CA ASP A 115 -17.02 -18.01 10.65
C ASP A 115 -15.71 -18.73 10.26
N GLU A 116 -15.32 -19.71 11.08
CA GLU A 116 -14.14 -20.56 10.87
C GLU A 116 -14.56 -21.97 10.47
N LYS A 117 -13.82 -22.56 9.53
CA LYS A 117 -14.02 -23.95 9.10
C LYS A 117 -12.73 -24.55 8.58
N ASP A 118 -12.34 -25.71 9.10
CA ASP A 118 -11.25 -26.56 8.61
C ASP A 118 -9.92 -25.79 8.38
N GLY A 119 -9.56 -24.84 9.28
CA GLY A 119 -8.35 -24.01 9.16
C GLY A 119 -8.47 -22.85 8.17
N PHE A 120 -9.69 -22.52 7.77
CA PHE A 120 -10.00 -21.36 6.93
C PHE A 120 -10.99 -20.43 7.63
N ILE A 121 -10.88 -19.13 7.35
CA ILE A 121 -11.94 -18.16 7.68
C ILE A 121 -12.84 -17.99 6.45
N ARG A 122 -14.15 -18.12 6.65
CA ARG A 122 -15.14 -17.78 5.64
C ARG A 122 -15.34 -16.27 5.60
N THR A 123 -15.27 -15.72 4.41
CA THR A 123 -15.54 -14.30 4.12
C THR A 123 -16.56 -14.20 2.97
N THR A 124 -17.02 -13.02 2.65
CA THR A 124 -17.88 -12.79 1.46
C THR A 124 -17.14 -13.02 0.14
N HIS A 125 -15.80 -13.07 0.17
CA HIS A 125 -14.94 -13.29 -0.98
C HIS A 125 -14.43 -14.75 -1.10
N GLY A 126 -14.87 -15.62 -0.20
CA GLY A 126 -14.49 -17.03 -0.16
C GLY A 126 -13.81 -17.41 1.15
N PHE A 127 -13.26 -18.61 1.19
CA PHE A 127 -12.53 -19.16 2.32
C PHE A 127 -11.04 -18.80 2.21
N VAL A 128 -10.48 -18.13 3.22
CA VAL A 128 -9.09 -17.68 3.26
C VAL A 128 -8.35 -18.50 4.33
N PRO A 129 -7.15 -19.07 4.05
CA PRO A 129 -6.38 -19.81 5.05
C PRO A 129 -6.07 -18.95 6.29
N MET A 130 -6.30 -19.48 7.49
CA MET A 130 -6.10 -18.75 8.75
C MET A 130 -4.65 -18.31 8.95
N GLN A 131 -3.68 -19.10 8.49
CA GLN A 131 -2.25 -18.75 8.58
C GLN A 131 -1.82 -17.59 7.68
N HIS A 132 -2.69 -17.09 6.80
CA HIS A 132 -2.41 -15.97 5.91
C HIS A 132 -3.03 -14.64 6.39
N ILE A 133 -3.72 -14.65 7.51
CA ILE A 133 -4.45 -13.49 8.01
C ILE A 133 -4.21 -13.29 9.50
N THR A 134 -4.38 -12.06 9.94
CA THR A 134 -4.33 -11.69 11.35
C THR A 134 -5.49 -10.76 11.70
N ALA A 135 -5.78 -10.56 12.97
CA ALA A 135 -6.77 -9.59 13.42
C ALA A 135 -6.41 -8.17 12.93
N LEU A 136 -7.41 -7.33 12.73
CA LEU A 136 -7.19 -5.99 12.17
C LEU A 136 -6.29 -5.10 13.05
N ASP A 137 -6.38 -5.29 14.37
CA ASP A 137 -5.64 -4.59 15.41
C ASP A 137 -4.33 -5.28 15.82
N ASP A 138 -3.98 -6.40 15.19
CA ASP A 138 -2.69 -7.08 15.38
C ASP A 138 -1.67 -6.49 14.40
N PHE A 139 -0.82 -5.60 14.88
CA PHE A 139 0.17 -4.87 14.08
C PHE A 139 1.54 -5.52 14.16
N ALA A 140 2.31 -5.38 13.09
CA ALA A 140 3.70 -5.78 13.06
C ALA A 140 4.57 -4.73 13.78
N ASP A 141 5.72 -5.18 14.28
CA ASP A 141 6.63 -4.34 15.07
C ASP A 141 7.69 -3.63 14.22
N ASP A 142 7.97 -4.16 13.01
CA ASP A 142 9.12 -3.74 12.20
C ASP A 142 8.75 -3.52 10.72
N PRO A 143 8.75 -2.27 10.24
CA PRO A 143 8.47 -1.92 8.85
C PRO A 143 9.42 -2.59 7.85
N ALA A 144 10.70 -2.76 8.17
CA ALA A 144 11.65 -3.39 7.27
C ALA A 144 11.31 -4.88 7.06
N ASP A 145 10.88 -5.60 8.11
CA ASP A 145 10.42 -6.98 7.96
C ASP A 145 9.22 -7.09 7.03
N ILE A 146 8.27 -6.14 7.13
CA ILE A 146 7.13 -6.09 6.21
C ILE A 146 7.57 -5.78 4.77
N ALA A 147 8.48 -4.82 4.57
CA ALA A 147 9.04 -4.54 3.26
C ALA A 147 9.69 -5.77 2.63
N SER A 148 10.36 -6.61 3.43
CA SER A 148 10.99 -7.85 2.99
C SER A 148 10.01 -8.86 2.38
N LEU A 149 8.75 -8.87 2.82
CA LEU A 149 7.70 -9.72 2.24
C LEU A 149 7.46 -9.44 0.76
N PHE A 150 7.83 -8.26 0.30
CA PHE A 150 7.70 -7.83 -1.10
C PHE A 150 8.95 -8.06 -1.95
N ALA A 151 10.04 -8.59 -1.38
CA ALA A 151 11.27 -8.86 -2.14
C ALA A 151 10.95 -9.65 -3.42
N GLY A 152 11.50 -9.22 -4.57
CA GLY A 152 11.23 -9.77 -5.90
C GLY A 152 9.88 -9.39 -6.51
N THR A 153 9.02 -8.61 -5.84
CA THR A 153 7.81 -8.07 -6.45
C THR A 153 8.20 -7.15 -7.62
N PRO A 154 7.57 -7.28 -8.81
CA PRO A 154 7.85 -6.39 -9.93
C PRO A 154 7.60 -4.92 -9.58
N TYR A 155 8.46 -4.03 -10.08
CA TYR A 155 8.20 -2.60 -10.02
C TYR A 155 7.01 -2.25 -10.89
N LEU A 156 6.07 -1.51 -10.34
CA LEU A 156 4.89 -1.05 -11.06
C LEU A 156 4.54 0.36 -10.62
N TRP A 157 4.68 1.34 -11.50
CA TRP A 157 4.33 2.74 -11.19
C TRP A 157 2.90 2.86 -10.65
N GLY A 158 2.73 3.47 -9.47
CA GLY A 158 1.44 3.53 -8.76
C GLY A 158 0.94 2.17 -8.27
N GLY A 159 1.79 1.16 -8.16
CA GLY A 159 1.44 -0.16 -7.63
C GLY A 159 1.45 -0.20 -6.10
N ASN A 160 0.48 -0.91 -5.51
CA ASN A 160 0.35 -1.11 -4.08
C ASN A 160 0.07 -2.59 -3.72
N SER A 161 0.53 -3.54 -4.54
CA SER A 161 0.21 -4.95 -4.33
C SER A 161 1.40 -5.88 -4.55
N ARG A 162 1.27 -7.14 -4.13
CA ARG A 162 2.27 -8.19 -4.36
C ARG A 162 2.51 -8.47 -5.87
N TRP A 163 1.58 -8.07 -6.75
CA TRP A 163 1.72 -8.24 -8.20
C TRP A 163 2.46 -7.10 -8.87
N GLY A 164 2.65 -6.00 -8.17
CA GLY A 164 3.41 -4.83 -8.59
C GLY A 164 3.31 -3.73 -7.56
N ILE A 165 4.46 -3.13 -7.24
CA ILE A 165 4.57 -2.10 -6.21
C ILE A 165 5.59 -1.06 -6.64
N ASP A 166 5.39 0.22 -6.28
CA ASP A 166 6.41 1.25 -6.43
C ASP A 166 7.11 1.57 -5.09
N CYS A 167 8.04 2.53 -5.13
CA CYS A 167 8.85 2.87 -3.96
C CYS A 167 8.01 3.37 -2.78
N SER A 168 7.10 4.29 -3.01
CA SER A 168 6.22 4.85 -1.99
C SER A 168 5.14 3.86 -1.54
N GLY A 169 4.65 3.02 -2.45
CA GLY A 169 3.72 1.94 -2.14
C GLY A 169 4.33 0.89 -1.20
N LEU A 170 5.62 0.57 -1.37
CA LEU A 170 6.35 -0.33 -0.48
C LEU A 170 6.47 0.26 0.94
N VAL A 171 6.89 1.52 1.05
CA VAL A 171 7.00 2.22 2.34
C VAL A 171 5.62 2.33 2.99
N GLN A 172 4.57 2.66 2.22
CA GLN A 172 3.22 2.75 2.77
C GLN A 172 2.71 1.39 3.29
N ALA A 173 2.93 0.31 2.54
CA ALA A 173 2.52 -1.03 2.99
C ALA A 173 3.24 -1.42 4.30
N ALA A 174 4.54 -1.13 4.40
CA ALA A 174 5.33 -1.37 5.59
C ALA A 174 4.84 -0.55 6.80
N CYS A 175 4.64 0.74 6.61
CA CYS A 175 4.15 1.64 7.67
C CYS A 175 2.74 1.26 8.15
N GLN A 176 1.79 1.02 7.23
CA GLN A 176 0.41 0.67 7.58
C GLN A 176 0.32 -0.66 8.33
N ALA A 177 1.14 -1.65 7.97
CA ALA A 177 1.19 -2.92 8.71
C ALA A 177 1.64 -2.74 10.17
N CYS A 178 2.45 -1.71 10.44
CA CYS A 178 2.95 -1.34 11.77
C CYS A 178 2.14 -0.21 12.45
N ASN A 179 0.93 0.07 11.98
CA ASN A 179 0.07 1.15 12.51
C ASN A 179 0.72 2.56 12.46
N ILE A 180 1.58 2.80 11.48
CA ILE A 180 2.20 4.10 11.24
C ILE A 180 1.40 4.79 10.12
N PRO A 181 0.76 5.96 10.38
CA PRO A 181 0.11 6.75 9.34
C PRO A 181 1.10 7.10 8.23
N CYS A 182 0.70 6.88 6.98
CA CYS A 182 1.60 7.08 5.84
C CYS A 182 0.80 7.47 4.60
N GLU A 183 1.17 8.60 4.02
CA GLU A 183 0.61 9.07 2.75
C GLU A 183 1.08 8.22 1.57
N GLY A 184 0.43 8.45 0.42
CA GLY A 184 0.60 7.60 -0.74
C GLY A 184 1.86 7.82 -1.55
N ASP A 185 2.33 9.05 -1.70
CA ASP A 185 3.41 9.38 -2.62
C ASP A 185 4.67 9.81 -1.87
N SER A 186 5.84 9.60 -2.50
CA SER A 186 7.15 9.84 -1.87
C SER A 186 7.37 11.30 -1.48
N ASP A 187 6.82 12.27 -2.21
CA ASP A 187 6.90 13.69 -1.86
C ASP A 187 6.10 14.03 -0.60
N MET A 188 4.95 13.38 -0.40
CA MET A 188 4.16 13.51 0.83
C MET A 188 4.82 12.78 2.00
N GLN A 189 5.35 11.59 1.76
CA GLN A 189 6.10 10.82 2.75
C GLN A 189 7.35 11.57 3.22
N GLU A 190 8.10 12.18 2.29
CA GLU A 190 9.25 13.04 2.60
C GLU A 190 8.88 14.20 3.54
N ALA A 191 7.70 14.78 3.36
CA ALA A 191 7.24 15.90 4.17
C ALA A 191 6.77 15.50 5.58
N THR A 192 6.21 14.29 5.76
CA THR A 192 5.40 13.95 6.94
C THR A 192 5.94 12.80 7.78
N LEU A 193 6.63 11.79 7.18
CA LEU A 193 7.04 10.61 7.91
C LEU A 193 8.20 10.85 8.87
N GLY A 194 8.07 10.36 10.08
CA GLY A 194 9.15 10.26 11.05
C GLY A 194 9.81 11.60 11.41
N THR A 195 11.01 11.53 11.98
CA THR A 195 11.82 12.68 12.40
C THR A 195 12.91 12.95 11.38
N LEU A 196 13.06 14.21 10.96
CA LEU A 196 14.17 14.66 10.12
C LEU A 196 15.49 14.50 10.89
N LEU A 197 16.46 13.88 10.25
CA LEU A 197 17.82 13.74 10.78
C LEU A 197 18.76 14.82 10.21
N GLU A 198 19.85 15.08 10.91
CA GLU A 198 20.89 15.98 10.45
C GLU A 198 21.68 15.35 9.29
N ASP A 199 22.23 16.18 8.42
CA ASP A 199 23.08 15.74 7.33
C ASP A 199 24.29 14.94 7.84
N GLY A 200 24.55 13.79 7.21
CA GLY A 200 25.63 12.88 7.61
C GLY A 200 25.26 11.95 8.77
N SER A 201 24.01 11.92 9.23
CA SER A 201 23.55 10.92 10.18
C SER A 201 23.77 9.51 9.64
N ILE A 202 24.24 8.61 10.51
CA ILE A 202 24.44 7.20 10.16
C ILE A 202 23.07 6.53 9.95
N PRO A 203 22.85 5.87 8.78
CA PRO A 203 21.64 5.13 8.53
C PRO A 203 21.45 4.01 9.58
N ALA A 204 20.23 3.84 10.04
CA ALA A 204 19.83 2.78 10.95
C ALA A 204 18.56 2.10 10.43
N ARG A 205 18.32 0.86 10.86
CA ARG A 205 17.13 0.11 10.48
C ARG A 205 15.86 0.92 10.65
N ASN A 206 14.97 0.85 9.64
CA ASN A 206 13.73 1.62 9.51
C ASN A 206 13.91 3.14 9.25
N ASP A 207 15.11 3.61 8.97
CA ASP A 207 15.27 4.94 8.41
C ASP A 207 14.77 4.99 6.96
N LEU A 208 14.42 6.17 6.50
CA LEU A 208 13.99 6.47 5.14
C LEU A 208 14.96 7.42 4.48
N LEU A 209 15.47 7.05 3.32
CA LEU A 209 16.25 7.93 2.45
C LEU A 209 15.37 8.37 1.28
N PHE A 210 15.31 9.68 1.04
CA PHE A 210 14.53 10.29 -0.01
C PHE A 210 15.39 10.91 -1.09
N TRP A 211 14.90 10.85 -2.33
CA TRP A 211 15.40 11.56 -3.49
C TRP A 211 14.23 12.20 -4.22
N LYS A 212 14.49 13.03 -5.19
CA LYS A 212 13.42 13.62 -6.01
C LYS A 212 12.60 12.52 -6.68
N GLY A 213 11.41 12.25 -6.13
CA GLY A 213 10.47 11.25 -6.66
C GLY A 213 10.80 9.80 -6.32
N HIS A 214 11.68 9.56 -5.35
CA HIS A 214 12.02 8.23 -4.89
C HIS A 214 12.18 8.15 -3.37
N VAL A 215 11.94 6.96 -2.81
CA VAL A 215 12.17 6.65 -1.40
C VAL A 215 12.69 5.22 -1.26
N ALA A 216 13.57 5.01 -0.30
CA ALA A 216 14.07 3.70 0.11
C ALA A 216 14.00 3.55 1.63
N LEU A 217 13.77 2.32 2.09
CA LEU A 217 13.78 1.95 3.50
C LEU A 217 15.14 1.31 3.84
N VAL A 218 15.77 1.76 4.91
CA VAL A 218 17.02 1.19 5.41
C VAL A 218 16.72 -0.14 6.09
N TRP A 219 17.34 -1.22 5.56
CA TRP A 219 17.23 -2.57 6.10
C TRP A 219 18.17 -2.80 7.28
N ASP A 220 19.41 -2.37 7.12
CA ASP A 220 20.46 -2.36 8.13
C ASP A 220 21.46 -1.23 7.85
N GLU A 221 22.56 -1.15 8.60
CA GLU A 221 23.54 -0.06 8.50
C GLU A 221 24.23 0.03 7.11
N GLU A 222 24.20 -1.03 6.30
CA GLU A 222 24.89 -1.13 5.00
C GLU A 222 23.91 -1.29 3.83
N THR A 223 22.66 -1.67 4.10
CA THR A 223 21.71 -2.14 3.08
C THR A 223 20.38 -1.39 3.17
N LEU A 224 19.81 -1.06 2.02
CA LEU A 224 18.43 -0.61 1.91
C LEU A 224 17.57 -1.62 1.11
N ILE A 225 16.25 -1.54 1.30
CA ILE A 225 15.26 -2.24 0.49
C ILE A 225 14.35 -1.22 -0.18
N HIS A 226 14.17 -1.34 -1.48
CA HIS A 226 13.29 -0.46 -2.25
C HIS A 226 12.74 -1.11 -3.52
N ALA A 227 11.57 -0.65 -3.96
CA ALA A 227 11.10 -0.89 -5.30
C ALA A 227 11.68 0.16 -6.24
N ASN A 228 12.42 -0.22 -7.26
CA ASN A 228 13.05 0.73 -8.17
C ASN A 228 12.94 0.32 -9.64
N ALA A 229 12.94 1.34 -10.53
CA ALA A 229 12.86 1.16 -11.97
C ALA A 229 14.16 0.61 -12.59
N HIS A 230 15.28 0.70 -11.89
CA HIS A 230 16.55 0.14 -12.37
C HIS A 230 16.54 -1.38 -12.39
N ALA A 231 16.14 -2.00 -11.28
CA ALA A 231 15.99 -3.45 -11.16
C ALA A 231 14.62 -3.95 -11.69
N MET A 232 13.64 -3.05 -11.91
CA MET A 232 12.25 -3.36 -12.19
C MET A 232 11.62 -4.30 -11.15
N ALA A 233 12.06 -4.18 -9.89
CA ALA A 233 11.63 -5.03 -8.77
C ALA A 233 11.89 -4.38 -7.41
N VAL A 234 11.37 -5.01 -6.35
CA VAL A 234 11.81 -4.79 -4.97
C VAL A 234 13.09 -5.57 -4.75
N VAL A 235 14.16 -4.86 -4.41
CA VAL A 235 15.50 -5.44 -4.21
C VAL A 235 16.16 -4.88 -2.96
N TYR A 236 17.11 -5.63 -2.44
CA TYR A 236 18.11 -5.13 -1.51
C TYR A 236 19.29 -4.56 -2.32
N GLU A 237 19.82 -3.42 -1.88
CA GLU A 237 20.95 -2.76 -2.52
C GLU A 237 21.86 -2.14 -1.45
N PRO A 238 23.21 -2.22 -1.57
CA PRO A 238 24.09 -1.48 -0.67
C PRO A 238 23.81 0.02 -0.71
N ILE A 239 23.75 0.67 0.45
CA ILE A 239 23.36 2.10 0.57
C ILE A 239 24.26 2.99 -0.28
N GLU A 240 25.59 2.80 -0.20
CA GLU A 240 26.53 3.62 -0.96
C GLU A 240 26.36 3.46 -2.47
N GLU A 241 26.12 2.23 -2.96
CA GLU A 241 25.91 1.95 -4.38
C GLU A 241 24.59 2.57 -4.86
N ALA A 242 23.51 2.45 -4.08
CA ALA A 242 22.24 3.08 -4.38
C ALA A 242 22.35 4.60 -4.47
N ILE A 243 23.00 5.24 -3.49
CA ILE A 243 23.23 6.69 -3.47
C ILE A 243 24.04 7.12 -4.70
N ALA A 244 25.15 6.44 -4.99
CA ALA A 244 26.00 6.77 -6.13
C ALA A 244 25.28 6.60 -7.48
N ARG A 245 24.47 5.55 -7.62
CA ARG A 245 23.70 5.27 -8.84
C ARG A 245 22.56 6.27 -9.04
N ILE A 246 21.75 6.51 -7.99
CA ILE A 246 20.59 7.41 -8.08
C ILE A 246 21.06 8.87 -8.30
N ALA A 247 22.18 9.26 -7.72
CA ALA A 247 22.73 10.60 -7.91
C ALA A 247 23.03 10.94 -9.39
N GLN A 248 23.20 9.94 -10.25
CA GLN A 248 23.46 10.16 -11.69
C GLN A 248 22.20 10.57 -12.47
N THR A 249 20.99 10.26 -11.95
CA THR A 249 19.73 10.52 -12.65
C THR A 249 18.81 11.47 -11.90
N ASP A 250 18.68 11.30 -10.58
CA ASP A 250 17.67 11.98 -9.76
C ASP A 250 18.28 12.95 -8.72
N GLY A 251 19.62 13.05 -8.69
CA GLY A 251 20.36 13.91 -7.77
C GLY A 251 20.71 13.25 -6.43
N PRO A 252 21.25 14.02 -5.48
CA PRO A 252 21.64 13.50 -4.16
C PRO A 252 20.43 13.13 -3.31
N VAL A 253 20.65 12.42 -2.20
CA VAL A 253 19.67 12.28 -1.13
C VAL A 253 19.18 13.66 -0.70
N THR A 254 17.86 13.86 -0.72
CA THR A 254 17.23 15.14 -0.35
C THR A 254 16.96 15.21 1.14
N VAL A 255 16.51 14.08 1.73
CA VAL A 255 16.13 14.01 3.14
C VAL A 255 16.44 12.61 3.69
N HIS A 256 16.92 12.57 4.94
CA HIS A 256 17.06 11.37 5.75
C HIS A 256 16.11 11.49 6.96
N ARG A 257 15.22 10.51 7.11
CA ARG A 257 14.24 10.50 8.20
C ARG A 257 14.28 9.20 8.97
N ARG A 258 13.99 9.27 10.27
CA ARG A 258 13.83 8.10 11.16
C ARG A 258 12.37 7.90 11.51
N LEU A 259 11.84 6.71 11.22
CA LEU A 259 10.47 6.36 11.62
C LEU A 259 10.35 6.31 13.15
N ALA A 260 9.24 6.83 13.67
CA ALA A 260 8.84 6.59 15.05
C ALA A 260 8.09 5.24 15.07
N LEU A 261 8.74 4.23 15.62
CA LEU A 261 8.09 2.93 15.79
C LEU A 261 7.09 2.98 16.94
N PRO A 262 5.92 2.32 16.83
CA PRO A 262 5.02 2.16 17.97
C PRO A 262 5.71 1.39 19.09
N ALA A 263 5.41 1.79 20.35
CA ALA A 263 5.99 1.18 21.55
C ALA A 263 5.36 -0.18 21.86
#